data_1d20393c7e0062a7990f3c63058f19da
#
_entry.id   1d20393c7e0062a7990f3c63058f19da
#
_cell.length_a   1.000
_cell.length_b   1.000
_cell.length_c   1.000
_cell.angle_alpha   90.00
_cell.angle_beta   90.00
_cell.angle_gamma   90.00
#
_symmetry.space_group_name_H-M   'P 1'
#
loop_
_entity.id
_entity.type
_entity.pdbx_description
1 polymer ?
#
loop_
_entity_poly.entity_id
_entity_poly.type
_entity_poly.pdbx_seq_one_letter_code
_entity_poly.pdbx_strand_id
1 'polypeptide(L)'
;THQIVGMGEAIALASSKIEEDSARILALRESLWQGLQQLDDIYLNGHATQRIPGILNVSFAGVDGESLMMGLNDIAVSSGSACTSASLEPSYVLKAIGRSNELAHAGIRFSVGRFTTQEDIDYVIQKVVDVTTRLRQAVSA
;
A
#
# COMPACT_ATOMS: atom_id res chain seq x y z
N THR A 1 31.59 -10.71 -12.09
CA THR A 1 32.14 -9.32 -12.21
C THR A 1 31.08 -8.32 -12.65
N HIS A 2 30.30 -8.59 -13.72
CA HIS A 2 29.27 -7.64 -14.20
C HIS A 2 28.17 -7.31 -13.17
N GLN A 3 27.75 -8.26 -12.36
CA GLN A 3 26.78 -8.04 -11.28
C GLN A 3 27.33 -7.13 -10.18
N ILE A 4 28.63 -7.26 -9.85
CA ILE A 4 29.30 -6.40 -8.85
C ILE A 4 29.40 -4.97 -9.38
N VAL A 5 29.76 -4.80 -10.65
CA VAL A 5 29.79 -3.48 -11.31
C VAL A 5 28.39 -2.87 -11.34
N GLY A 6 27.38 -3.63 -11.73
CA GLY A 6 26.00 -3.16 -11.74
C GLY A 6 25.49 -2.76 -10.36
N MET A 7 25.83 -3.52 -9.31
CA MET A 7 25.51 -3.14 -7.93
C MET A 7 26.21 -1.84 -7.51
N GLY A 8 27.49 -1.68 -7.85
CA GLY A 8 28.24 -0.46 -7.57
C GLY A 8 27.60 0.77 -8.21
N GLU A 9 27.22 0.68 -9.48
CA GLU A 9 26.53 1.77 -10.18
C GLU A 9 25.14 2.05 -9.59
N ALA A 10 24.37 1.02 -9.26
CA ALA A 10 23.07 1.19 -8.64
C ALA A 10 23.16 1.90 -7.28
N ILE A 11 24.17 1.56 -6.46
CA ILE A 11 24.41 2.22 -5.18
C ILE A 11 24.82 3.68 -5.38
N ALA A 12 25.71 3.96 -6.32
CA ALA A 12 26.15 5.31 -6.64
C ALA A 12 24.97 6.19 -7.09
N LEU A 13 24.15 5.67 -7.99
CA LEU A 13 22.94 6.35 -8.46
C LEU A 13 21.93 6.57 -7.33
N ALA A 14 21.66 5.55 -6.53
CA ALA A 14 20.75 5.66 -5.39
C ALA A 14 21.25 6.72 -4.39
N SER A 15 22.53 6.71 -4.04
CA SER A 15 23.12 7.67 -3.10
C SER A 15 23.03 9.11 -3.61
N SER A 16 23.21 9.33 -4.91
CA SER A 16 23.12 10.67 -5.50
C SER A 16 21.71 11.23 -5.60
N LYS A 17 20.68 10.35 -5.54
CA LYS A 17 19.27 10.71 -5.76
C LYS A 17 18.37 10.54 -4.53
N ILE A 18 18.91 9.99 -3.42
CA ILE A 18 18.10 9.55 -2.29
C ILE A 18 17.27 10.70 -1.66
N GLU A 19 17.80 11.90 -1.55
CA GLU A 19 17.10 13.03 -0.95
C GLU A 19 15.97 13.53 -1.86
N GLU A 20 16.27 13.75 -3.14
CA GLU A 20 15.29 14.18 -4.15
C GLU A 20 14.16 13.15 -4.31
N ASP A 21 14.53 11.89 -4.52
CA ASP A 21 13.57 10.80 -4.68
C ASP A 21 12.71 10.61 -3.42
N SER A 22 13.32 10.64 -2.22
CA SER A 22 12.59 10.47 -0.97
C SER A 22 11.57 11.58 -0.74
N ALA A 23 11.91 12.83 -1.01
CA ALA A 23 10.99 13.95 -0.87
C ALA A 23 9.81 13.83 -1.84
N ARG A 24 10.06 13.50 -3.11
CA ARG A 24 9.03 13.33 -4.13
C ARG A 24 8.13 12.12 -3.84
N ILE A 25 8.73 11.00 -3.50
CA ILE A 25 8.01 9.76 -3.16
C ILE A 25 7.14 9.96 -1.92
N LEU A 26 7.66 10.67 -0.92
CA LEU A 26 6.89 11.04 0.27
C LEU A 26 5.66 11.88 -0.10
N ALA A 27 5.81 12.88 -0.94
CA ALA A 27 4.69 13.72 -1.38
C ALA A 27 3.60 12.91 -2.10
N LEU A 28 3.99 11.99 -3.01
CA LEU A 28 3.06 11.10 -3.70
C LEU A 28 2.34 10.15 -2.74
N ARG A 29 3.06 9.57 -1.76
CA ARG A 29 2.44 8.74 -0.72
C ARG A 29 1.44 9.51 0.14
N GLU A 30 1.78 10.73 0.54
CA GLU A 30 0.87 11.59 1.30
C GLU A 30 -0.38 11.96 0.47
N SER A 31 -0.21 12.26 -0.81
CA SER A 31 -1.33 12.48 -1.74
C SER A 31 -2.25 11.26 -1.80
N LEU A 32 -1.67 10.05 -1.92
CA LEU A 32 -2.44 8.81 -1.89
C LEU A 32 -3.21 8.65 -0.57
N TRP A 33 -2.55 8.84 0.57
CA TRP A 33 -3.19 8.72 1.87
C TRP A 33 -4.33 9.73 2.05
N GLN A 34 -4.11 10.98 1.71
CA GLN A 34 -5.14 12.03 1.77
C GLN A 34 -6.33 11.70 0.86
N GLY A 35 -6.06 11.23 -0.36
CA GLY A 35 -7.13 10.85 -1.29
C GLY A 35 -7.95 9.66 -0.81
N LEU A 36 -7.34 8.69 -0.11
CA LEU A 36 -8.06 7.55 0.46
C LEU A 36 -8.93 7.95 1.68
N GLN A 37 -8.60 9.02 2.39
CA GLN A 37 -9.36 9.50 3.57
C GLN A 37 -10.78 9.98 3.26
N GLN A 38 -11.19 10.05 2.00
CA GLN A 38 -12.59 10.23 1.63
C GLN A 38 -13.46 8.98 1.94
N LEU A 39 -12.81 7.83 2.19
CA LEU A 39 -13.47 6.63 2.69
C LEU A 39 -13.51 6.65 4.22
N ASP A 40 -14.67 6.36 4.79
CA ASP A 40 -14.80 6.10 6.22
C ASP A 40 -14.19 4.74 6.59
N ASP A 41 -13.91 4.53 7.86
CA ASP A 41 -13.45 3.26 8.43
C ASP A 41 -12.23 2.64 7.72
N ILE A 42 -11.25 3.48 7.40
CA ILE A 42 -9.92 3.07 6.96
C ILE A 42 -8.87 3.39 8.03
N TYR A 43 -7.88 2.54 8.14
CA TYR A 43 -6.89 2.62 9.23
C TYR A 43 -5.47 2.55 8.69
N LEU A 44 -4.71 3.61 8.95
CA LEU A 44 -3.28 3.63 8.64
C LEU A 44 -2.54 2.65 9.54
N ASN A 45 -1.78 1.73 8.96
CA ASN A 45 -0.99 0.75 9.69
C ASN A 45 0.45 1.23 9.90
N GLY A 46 0.93 1.10 11.14
CA GLY A 46 2.25 1.57 11.56
C GLY A 46 2.26 3.04 11.99
N HIS A 47 3.47 3.57 12.24
CA HIS A 47 3.63 4.94 12.74
C HIS A 47 3.33 5.96 11.64
N ALA A 48 2.68 7.07 11.98
CA ALA A 48 2.23 8.07 11.00
C ALA A 48 3.38 8.73 10.22
N THR A 49 4.50 9.00 10.89
CA THR A 49 5.65 9.73 10.31
C THR A 49 6.94 8.92 10.27
N GLN A 50 7.21 8.07 11.27
CA GLN A 50 8.43 7.25 11.35
C GLN A 50 8.30 6.00 10.48
N ARG A 51 8.40 6.19 9.16
CA ARG A 51 8.31 5.15 8.15
C ARG A 51 9.13 5.50 6.92
N ILE A 52 9.47 4.52 6.10
CA ILE A 52 10.10 4.77 4.80
C ILE A 52 9.12 5.50 3.87
N PRO A 53 9.62 6.44 3.04
CA PRO A 53 8.78 7.35 2.25
C PRO A 53 7.76 6.63 1.35
N GLY A 54 8.17 5.56 0.68
CA GLY A 54 7.41 4.94 -0.40
C GLY A 54 6.41 3.87 0.01
N ILE A 55 6.21 3.58 1.30
CA ILE A 55 5.32 2.51 1.75
C ILE A 55 4.12 3.07 2.51
N LEU A 56 2.93 2.70 2.05
CA LEU A 56 1.65 2.96 2.70
C LEU A 56 0.93 1.62 2.91
N ASN A 57 0.61 1.29 4.16
CA ASN A 57 -0.24 0.14 4.47
C ASN A 57 -1.52 0.62 5.13
N VAL A 58 -2.66 0.23 4.57
CA VAL A 58 -3.99 0.66 5.02
C VAL A 58 -4.89 -0.56 5.16
N SER A 59 -5.61 -0.65 6.27
CA SER A 59 -6.68 -1.62 6.48
C SER A 59 -8.04 -0.98 6.21
N PHE A 60 -8.91 -1.72 5.54
CA PHE A 60 -10.24 -1.28 5.12
C PHE A 60 -11.31 -2.10 5.87
N ALA A 61 -12.05 -1.49 6.80
CA ALA A 61 -13.14 -2.18 7.48
C ALA A 61 -14.36 -2.40 6.56
N GLY A 62 -15.09 -3.45 6.84
CA GLY A 62 -16.33 -3.76 6.11
C GLY A 62 -16.13 -4.27 4.69
N VAL A 63 -14.93 -4.75 4.36
CA VAL A 63 -14.63 -5.42 3.08
C VAL A 63 -13.82 -6.68 3.31
N ASP A 64 -14.06 -7.68 2.48
CA ASP A 64 -13.20 -8.85 2.42
C ASP A 64 -11.90 -8.52 1.66
N GLY A 65 -10.75 -8.86 2.26
CA GLY A 65 -9.43 -8.51 1.72
C GLY A 65 -9.13 -9.15 0.37
N GLU A 66 -9.58 -10.39 0.12
CA GLU A 66 -9.42 -11.06 -1.17
C GLU A 66 -10.26 -10.39 -2.25
N SER A 67 -11.52 -10.09 -1.94
CA SER A 67 -12.42 -9.38 -2.86
C SER A 67 -11.88 -7.99 -3.22
N LEU A 68 -11.29 -7.28 -2.24
CA LEU A 68 -10.62 -6.00 -2.49
C LEU A 68 -9.41 -6.16 -3.41
N MET A 69 -8.54 -7.13 -3.15
CA MET A 69 -7.38 -7.44 -4.01
C MET A 69 -7.80 -7.80 -5.44
N MET A 70 -8.84 -8.62 -5.59
CA MET A 70 -9.38 -8.99 -6.90
C MET A 70 -9.96 -7.79 -7.66
N GLY A 71 -10.60 -6.87 -6.94
CA GLY A 71 -11.11 -5.63 -7.52
C GLY A 71 -10.03 -4.66 -7.99
N LEU A 72 -8.81 -4.77 -7.44
CA LEU A 72 -7.63 -3.96 -7.77
C LEU A 72 -6.68 -4.68 -8.76
N ASN A 73 -7.19 -5.54 -9.62
CA ASN A 73 -6.43 -6.43 -10.49
C ASN A 73 -5.52 -5.73 -11.52
N ASP A 74 -5.74 -4.46 -11.77
CA ASP A 74 -4.94 -3.59 -12.66
C ASP A 74 -3.92 -2.73 -11.89
N ILE A 75 -3.85 -2.86 -10.56
CA ILE A 75 -2.90 -2.16 -9.70
C ILE A 75 -2.02 -3.19 -8.99
N ALA A 76 -0.70 -3.03 -9.10
CA ALA A 76 0.25 -3.89 -8.40
C ALA A 76 0.31 -3.51 -6.90
N VAL A 77 -0.57 -4.10 -6.11
CA VAL A 77 -0.62 -3.99 -4.65
C VAL A 77 -0.27 -5.34 -3.99
N SER A 78 -0.09 -5.34 -2.69
CA SER A 78 0.21 -6.56 -1.93
C SER A 78 -0.65 -6.62 -0.67
N SER A 79 -1.18 -7.78 -0.36
CA SER A 79 -1.70 -8.08 0.97
C SER A 79 -0.53 -8.21 1.96
N GLY A 80 -0.78 -7.98 3.24
CA GLY A 80 0.25 -8.01 4.28
C GLY A 80 0.93 -9.37 4.52
N SER A 81 0.48 -10.44 3.86
CA SER A 81 0.90 -11.83 4.09
C SER A 81 1.45 -12.50 2.82
N ALA A 82 2.43 -11.87 2.16
CA ALA A 82 3.02 -12.40 0.92
C ALA A 82 3.69 -13.79 1.08
N CYS A 83 4.11 -14.18 2.29
CA CYS A 83 4.76 -15.47 2.55
C CYS A 83 3.79 -16.58 2.98
N THR A 84 2.54 -16.28 3.24
CA THR A 84 1.50 -17.21 3.68
C THR A 84 0.32 -17.28 2.71
N SER A 85 0.56 -17.06 1.43
CA SER A 85 -0.46 -17.19 0.38
C SER A 85 -1.13 -18.59 0.31
N ALA A 86 -0.67 -19.53 1.12
CA ALA A 86 -1.30 -20.85 1.33
C ALA A 86 -2.03 -20.96 2.70
N SER A 87 -1.97 -19.96 3.57
CA SER A 87 -2.69 -19.96 4.85
C SER A 87 -3.67 -18.80 4.91
N LEU A 88 -4.89 -19.10 5.34
CA LEU A 88 -5.97 -18.14 5.63
C LEU A 88 -5.67 -17.28 6.88
N GLU A 89 -4.41 -17.23 7.36
CA GLU A 89 -4.07 -16.51 8.57
C GLU A 89 -3.78 -15.03 8.29
N PRO A 90 -4.33 -14.11 9.12
CA PRO A 90 -4.08 -12.69 8.99
C PRO A 90 -2.62 -12.36 9.30
N SER A 91 -2.11 -11.26 8.75
CA SER A 91 -0.76 -10.78 8.99
C SER A 91 -0.45 -10.69 10.49
N TYR A 92 0.48 -11.49 10.98
CA TYR A 92 0.95 -11.45 12.37
C TYR A 92 1.55 -10.09 12.74
N VAL A 93 2.12 -9.36 11.76
CA VAL A 93 2.66 -8.01 11.96
C VAL A 93 1.54 -7.02 12.27
N LEU A 94 0.44 -7.05 11.48
CA LEU A 94 -0.70 -6.17 11.72
C LEU A 94 -1.40 -6.49 13.05
N LYS A 95 -1.46 -7.78 13.41
CA LYS A 95 -1.95 -8.20 14.74
C LYS A 95 -1.06 -7.69 15.87
N ALA A 96 0.25 -7.75 15.72
CA ALA A 96 1.20 -7.29 16.73
C ALA A 96 1.12 -5.78 16.98
N ILE A 97 0.74 -4.99 15.97
CA ILE A 97 0.48 -3.55 16.13
C ILE A 97 -0.97 -3.22 16.54
N GLY A 98 -1.75 -4.23 16.95
CA GLY A 98 -3.05 -4.06 17.56
C GLY A 98 -4.25 -4.07 16.61
N ARG A 99 -4.10 -4.52 15.36
CA ARG A 99 -5.23 -4.70 14.45
C ARG A 99 -6.03 -5.95 14.78
N SER A 100 -7.36 -5.89 14.67
CA SER A 100 -8.22 -7.07 14.72
C SER A 100 -7.89 -8.03 13.59
N ASN A 101 -8.32 -9.28 13.68
CA ASN A 101 -8.14 -10.25 12.60
C ASN A 101 -8.76 -9.76 11.29
N GLU A 102 -9.97 -9.20 11.35
CA GLU A 102 -10.68 -8.64 10.21
C GLU A 102 -9.87 -7.54 9.53
N LEU A 103 -9.42 -6.53 10.27
CA LEU A 103 -8.59 -5.44 9.73
C LEU A 103 -7.23 -5.92 9.23
N ALA A 104 -6.66 -6.96 9.84
CA ALA A 104 -5.39 -7.54 9.39
C ALA A 104 -5.54 -8.31 8.06
N HIS A 105 -6.70 -8.93 7.81
CA HIS A 105 -7.02 -9.54 6.52
C HIS A 105 -7.25 -8.52 5.41
N ALA A 106 -7.94 -7.42 5.73
CA ALA A 106 -8.24 -6.34 4.80
C ALA A 106 -7.12 -5.28 4.68
N GLY A 107 -5.89 -5.66 5.05
CA GLY A 107 -4.70 -4.79 4.95
C GLY A 107 -4.08 -4.84 3.56
N ILE A 108 -4.00 -3.69 2.89
CA ILE A 108 -3.34 -3.51 1.58
C ILE A 108 -2.09 -2.65 1.72
N ARG A 109 -0.98 -3.13 1.15
CA ARG A 109 0.26 -2.37 1.05
C ARG A 109 0.42 -1.78 -0.34
N PHE A 110 0.48 -0.47 -0.39
CA PHE A 110 0.84 0.31 -1.58
C PHE A 110 2.33 0.64 -1.53
N SER A 111 2.99 0.57 -2.68
CA SER A 111 4.40 0.90 -2.82
C SER A 111 4.57 1.95 -3.92
N VAL A 112 5.09 3.11 -3.53
CA VAL A 112 5.38 4.23 -4.41
C VAL A 112 6.88 4.28 -4.69
N GLY A 113 7.28 4.41 -5.94
CA GLY A 113 8.67 4.35 -6.36
C GLY A 113 9.09 5.54 -7.21
N ARG A 114 10.36 5.47 -7.68
CA ARG A 114 11.00 6.53 -8.48
C ARG A 114 10.21 6.90 -9.74
N PHE A 115 9.54 5.95 -10.37
CA PHE A 115 8.83 6.16 -11.63
C PHE A 115 7.32 6.37 -11.47
N THR A 116 6.81 6.31 -10.25
CA THR A 116 5.39 6.60 -9.98
C THR A 116 5.10 8.09 -10.23
N THR A 117 4.01 8.36 -10.93
CA THR A 117 3.55 9.71 -11.27
C THR A 117 2.36 10.14 -10.40
N GLN A 118 1.98 11.41 -10.49
CA GLN A 118 0.76 11.89 -9.82
C GLN A 118 -0.49 11.28 -10.46
N GLU A 119 -0.48 11.10 -11.78
CA GLU A 119 -1.57 10.47 -12.52
C GLU A 119 -1.82 9.02 -12.06
N ASP A 120 -0.72 8.27 -11.77
CA ASP A 120 -0.84 6.93 -11.20
C ASP A 120 -1.52 6.98 -9.82
N ILE A 121 -1.15 7.95 -8.99
CA ILE A 121 -1.73 8.14 -7.66
C ILE A 121 -3.23 8.47 -7.75
N ASP A 122 -3.59 9.40 -8.62
CA ASP A 122 -4.98 9.81 -8.81
C ASP A 122 -5.84 8.65 -9.32
N TYR A 123 -5.31 7.85 -10.26
CA TYR A 123 -5.97 6.63 -10.72
C TYR A 123 -6.18 5.62 -9.60
N VAL A 124 -5.13 5.36 -8.78
CA VAL A 124 -5.22 4.42 -7.64
C VAL A 124 -6.25 4.88 -6.63
N ILE A 125 -6.27 6.17 -6.29
CA ILE A 125 -7.28 6.74 -5.37
C ILE A 125 -8.69 6.45 -5.88
N GLN A 126 -8.98 6.83 -7.12
CA GLN A 126 -10.30 6.64 -7.72
C GLN A 126 -10.71 5.17 -7.72
N LYS A 127 -9.81 4.28 -8.16
CA LYS A 127 -10.07 2.85 -8.24
C LYS A 127 -10.32 2.21 -6.87
N VAL A 128 -9.51 2.54 -5.86
CA VAL A 128 -9.67 2.00 -4.50
C VAL A 128 -10.98 2.46 -3.88
N VAL A 129 -11.34 3.74 -4.07
CA VAL A 129 -12.61 4.29 -3.56
C VAL A 129 -13.80 3.60 -4.21
N ASP A 130 -13.80 3.47 -5.53
CA ASP A 130 -14.88 2.83 -6.29
C ASP A 130 -15.07 1.36 -5.90
N VAL A 131 -13.97 0.60 -5.81
CA VAL A 131 -14.02 -0.82 -5.44
C VAL A 131 -14.48 -1.00 -4.00
N THR A 132 -13.91 -0.24 -3.06
CA THR A 132 -14.27 -0.34 -1.64
C THR A 132 -15.74 0.01 -1.40
N THR A 133 -16.23 1.08 -2.01
CA THR A 133 -17.63 1.51 -1.90
C THR A 133 -18.57 0.45 -2.43
N ARG A 134 -18.28 -0.10 -3.62
CA ARG A 134 -19.09 -1.18 -4.21
C ARG A 134 -19.14 -2.44 -3.36
N LEU A 135 -18.00 -2.87 -2.79
CA LEU A 135 -17.93 -4.04 -1.94
C LEU A 135 -18.75 -3.85 -0.65
N ARG A 136 -18.65 -2.68 -0.01
CA ARG A 136 -19.45 -2.36 1.19
C ARG A 136 -20.96 -2.35 0.91
N GLN A 137 -21.38 -1.82 -0.22
CA GLN A 137 -22.78 -1.84 -0.64
C GLN A 137 -23.31 -3.27 -0.84
N ALA A 138 -22.50 -4.16 -1.42
CA ALA A 138 -22.86 -5.55 -1.63
C ALA A 138 -23.04 -6.35 -0.34
N VAL A 139 -22.36 -5.98 0.75
CA VAL A 139 -22.50 -6.61 2.08
C VAL A 139 -23.74 -6.10 2.83
N SER A 140 -24.20 -4.89 2.49
CA SER A 140 -25.33 -4.23 3.17
C SER A 140 -26.70 -4.54 2.53
N ALA A 141 -26.73 -5.27 1.42
CA ALA A 141 -27.93 -5.65 0.66
C ALA A 141 -28.34 -7.09 0.96
#